data_0f82c53a9859e30ba9ffce49ec023980
#
_entry.id   0f82c53a9859e30ba9ffce49ec023980
#
_cell.length_a   1.000
_cell.length_b   1.000
_cell.length_c   1.000
_cell.angle_alpha   90.00
_cell.angle_beta   90.00
_cell.angle_gamma   90.00
#
_symmetry.space_group_name_H-M   'P 1'
#
loop_
_entity.id
_entity.type
_entity.pdbx_description
1 polymer ?
#
loop_
_entity_poly.entity_id
_entity_poly.type
_entity_poly.pdbx_seq_one_letter_code
_entity_poly.pdbx_strand_id
1 'polypeptide(L)'
;MKQLSVLGVSSLAILMGVTACQKPAEKPADTAATSSATTAASADMPQIRIATESSFVPFSYKDANGKLIGFEIDLADALCAEAKLKCEVISQDWDGLIPGLQAQKYNAIMAGMSDTAERRKVVAFSDPYFTNNLVVIGKKGVEKGAHDLAGKSVGAQRSTTAAEYLAKNFPKATPKLYDTQDNAYLDLESGRTDLMISDSAPALSWLKTAKGQGFEVKGQPINIDDKIAIALRQNDPLIGKFNTALAALKANGTYDKISQKYFADLPK
;
A
#
# COMPACT_ATOMS: atom_id res chain seq x y z
N MET A 1 -19.53 -55.65 8.66
CA MET A 1 -18.93 -56.77 9.41
C MET A 1 -17.83 -56.20 10.29
N LYS A 2 -18.04 -56.47 11.62
CA LYS A 2 -17.07 -56.55 12.75
C LYS A 2 -16.38 -55.21 13.10
N GLN A 3 -16.78 -54.51 14.18
CA GLN A 3 -16.63 -54.84 15.63
C GLN A 3 -15.16 -55.10 15.99
N LEU A 4 -14.59 -54.64 17.09
CA LEU A 4 -14.98 -54.35 18.48
C LEU A 4 -13.80 -53.61 19.12
N SER A 5 -14.01 -52.57 19.96
CA SER A 5 -13.93 -52.61 21.47
C SER A 5 -12.55 -52.98 22.02
N VAL A 6 -12.04 -52.30 23.06
CA VAL A 6 -12.29 -52.43 24.50
C VAL A 6 -11.33 -51.47 25.24
N LEU A 7 -11.77 -50.53 26.03
CA LEU A 7 -11.74 -50.36 27.49
C LEU A 7 -10.44 -50.76 28.24
N GLY A 8 -9.94 -49.82 29.02
CA GLY A 8 -8.98 -50.04 30.08
C GLY A 8 -8.99 -48.90 31.11
N VAL A 9 -9.71 -49.11 32.17
CA VAL A 9 -9.88 -48.32 33.42
C VAL A 9 -8.83 -48.78 34.46
N SER A 10 -8.34 -47.92 35.31
CA SER A 10 -8.00 -48.09 36.75
C SER A 10 -6.99 -47.06 37.18
N SER A 11 -7.29 -46.21 38.05
CA SER A 11 -7.53 -46.16 39.51
C SER A 11 -6.27 -45.79 40.30
N LEU A 12 -6.35 -44.65 40.93
CA LEU A 12 -6.29 -44.37 42.38
C LEU A 12 -5.00 -44.67 43.14
N ALA A 13 -4.37 -43.65 43.74
CA ALA A 13 -3.89 -43.69 45.12
C ALA A 13 -3.65 -42.28 45.71
N ILE A 14 -4.36 -42.03 46.75
CA ILE A 14 -4.29 -40.93 47.70
C ILE A 14 -3.16 -41.24 48.70
N LEU A 15 -2.36 -40.25 49.10
CA LEU A 15 -1.73 -40.26 50.43
C LEU A 15 -1.64 -38.82 50.96
N MET A 16 -2.30 -38.65 52.11
CA MET A 16 -2.24 -37.49 53.01
C MET A 16 -0.97 -37.57 53.84
N GLY A 17 -0.44 -36.44 54.29
CA GLY A 17 0.63 -36.35 55.27
C GLY A 17 0.73 -34.92 55.81
N VAL A 18 0.34 -34.78 56.99
CA VAL A 18 -0.04 -33.81 57.98
C VAL A 18 1.18 -33.11 58.60
N THR A 19 1.03 -31.79 58.90
CA THR A 19 1.50 -30.94 59.99
C THR A 19 2.97 -30.79 60.34
N ALA A 20 3.42 -29.52 60.46
CA ALA A 20 3.85 -28.95 61.76
C ALA A 20 4.04 -27.42 61.65
N CYS A 21 3.37 -26.73 62.54
CA CYS A 21 3.57 -25.31 62.86
C CYS A 21 4.86 -25.14 63.73
N GLN A 22 5.56 -24.03 63.48
CA GLN A 22 6.28 -23.26 64.49
C GLN A 22 6.57 -21.83 64.07
N LYS A 23 6.19 -20.88 64.91
CA LYS A 23 6.53 -19.44 64.96
C LYS A 23 7.07 -19.21 66.38
N PRO A 24 7.71 -18.11 66.81
CA PRO A 24 8.33 -16.96 66.10
C PRO A 24 9.74 -16.61 66.69
N ALA A 25 10.44 -15.65 66.03
CA ALA A 25 11.40 -14.79 66.74
C ALA A 25 11.59 -13.48 65.99
N GLU A 26 11.60 -12.38 66.73
CA GLU A 26 11.67 -10.98 66.31
C GLU A 26 13.04 -10.48 65.87
N LYS A 27 13.02 -9.59 64.83
CA LYS A 27 13.68 -8.28 64.53
C LYS A 27 15.18 -8.06 64.92
N PRO A 28 15.98 -7.28 64.10
CA PRO A 28 15.75 -5.86 63.98
C PRO A 28 15.84 -5.31 62.55
N ALA A 29 15.38 -4.06 62.43
CA ALA A 29 15.28 -3.24 61.26
C ALA A 29 16.65 -2.83 60.68
N ASP A 30 16.72 -2.89 59.35
CA ASP A 30 17.71 -2.10 58.60
C ASP A 30 17.02 -1.38 57.43
N THR A 31 17.25 -0.10 57.45
CA THR A 31 16.68 0.90 56.52
C THR A 31 17.37 0.76 55.19
N ALA A 32 16.77 0.06 54.25
CA ALA A 32 17.23 0.07 52.85
C ALA A 32 16.34 1.00 52.02
N ALA A 33 16.96 2.04 51.51
CA ALA A 33 16.39 3.03 50.64
C ALA A 33 15.68 2.35 49.41
N THR A 34 14.37 2.57 49.33
CA THR A 34 13.59 2.19 48.16
C THR A 34 13.99 3.07 46.98
N SER A 35 14.93 2.60 46.20
CA SER A 35 15.19 3.14 44.88
C SER A 35 13.99 2.78 43.99
N SER A 36 13.05 3.70 43.84
CA SER A 36 12.00 3.62 42.83
C SER A 36 12.66 3.67 41.47
N ALA A 37 13.04 2.52 40.95
CA ALA A 37 13.31 2.40 39.51
C ALA A 37 11.98 2.69 38.79
N THR A 38 11.84 3.92 38.33
CA THR A 38 10.83 4.28 37.34
C THR A 38 11.16 3.48 36.09
N THR A 39 10.56 2.31 35.97
CA THR A 39 10.50 1.59 34.67
C THR A 39 9.70 2.51 33.76
N ALA A 40 10.42 3.27 32.95
CA ALA A 40 9.80 3.95 31.80
C ALA A 40 9.14 2.83 30.99
N ALA A 41 7.81 2.71 31.13
CA ALA A 41 7.01 1.90 30.24
C ALA A 41 7.33 2.39 28.82
N SER A 42 8.03 1.59 28.07
CA SER A 42 8.13 1.72 26.63
C SER A 42 6.68 1.62 26.15
N ALA A 43 6.07 2.78 25.87
CA ALA A 43 4.72 2.83 25.33
C ALA A 43 4.72 2.01 24.06
N ASP A 44 4.04 0.87 24.08
CA ASP A 44 3.96 -0.05 22.96
C ASP A 44 3.27 0.72 21.83
N MET A 45 4.05 1.08 20.78
CA MET A 45 3.51 1.86 19.67
C MET A 45 2.46 1.02 18.95
N PRO A 46 1.27 1.59 18.65
CA PRO A 46 0.24 0.85 17.95
C PRO A 46 0.77 0.24 16.66
N GLN A 47 0.54 -1.05 16.48
CA GLN A 47 0.95 -1.75 15.26
C GLN A 47 -0.08 -1.54 14.16
N ILE A 48 0.39 -1.07 12.99
CA ILE A 48 -0.43 -0.73 11.82
C ILE A 48 0.07 -1.53 10.63
N ARG A 49 -0.85 -2.12 9.88
CA ARG A 49 -0.55 -2.76 8.59
C ARG A 49 -1.04 -1.85 7.47
N ILE A 50 -0.17 -1.58 6.50
CA ILE A 50 -0.46 -0.77 5.31
C ILE A 50 -0.35 -1.70 4.10
N ALA A 51 -1.41 -1.79 3.30
CA ALA A 51 -1.39 -2.57 2.07
C ALA A 51 -0.97 -1.70 0.89
N THR A 52 -0.17 -2.28 0.00
CA THR A 52 0.25 -1.66 -1.26
C THR A 52 0.22 -2.67 -2.39
N GLU A 53 0.11 -2.20 -3.62
CA GLU A 53 0.42 -3.02 -4.80
C GLU A 53 1.93 -3.14 -4.97
N SER A 54 2.43 -4.25 -5.57
CA SER A 54 3.86 -4.51 -5.66
C SER A 54 4.42 -4.50 -7.09
N SER A 55 3.69 -3.86 -8.03
CA SER A 55 4.05 -3.75 -9.44
C SER A 55 3.81 -2.34 -10.02
N PHE A 56 3.95 -1.30 -9.19
CA PHE A 56 3.62 0.08 -9.55
C PHE A 56 4.82 1.03 -9.37
N VAL A 57 5.85 0.87 -10.22
CA VAL A 57 7.07 1.70 -10.23
C VAL A 57 6.72 3.15 -10.61
N PRO A 58 7.22 4.18 -9.90
CA PRO A 58 8.16 4.19 -8.80
C PRO A 58 7.51 4.23 -7.42
N PHE A 59 6.19 4.07 -7.32
CA PHE A 59 5.44 4.19 -6.07
C PHE A 59 5.71 3.02 -5.12
N SER A 60 5.41 1.80 -5.55
CA SER A 60 5.59 0.57 -4.77
C SER A 60 5.85 -0.63 -5.68
N TYR A 61 6.95 -1.32 -5.46
CA TYR A 61 7.37 -2.45 -6.28
C TYR A 61 8.36 -3.34 -5.53
N LYS A 62 8.59 -4.55 -6.04
CA LYS A 62 9.59 -5.46 -5.48
C LYS A 62 10.93 -5.28 -6.18
N ASP A 63 12.00 -5.22 -5.40
CA ASP A 63 13.37 -5.30 -5.90
C ASP A 63 13.72 -6.75 -6.33
N ALA A 64 14.94 -6.96 -6.82
CA ALA A 64 15.43 -8.28 -7.24
C ALA A 64 15.44 -9.34 -6.13
N ASN A 65 15.41 -8.92 -4.86
CA ASN A 65 15.37 -9.80 -3.68
C ASN A 65 13.94 -10.01 -3.18
N GLY A 66 12.93 -9.46 -3.85
CA GLY A 66 11.53 -9.54 -3.45
C GLY A 66 11.12 -8.57 -2.34
N LYS A 67 12.00 -7.66 -1.93
CA LYS A 67 11.70 -6.62 -0.92
C LYS A 67 10.86 -5.52 -1.54
N LEU A 68 9.81 -5.08 -0.82
CA LEU A 68 9.04 -3.90 -1.19
C LEU A 68 9.90 -2.64 -1.04
N ILE A 69 9.95 -1.85 -2.09
CA ILE A 69 10.64 -0.56 -2.18
C ILE A 69 9.78 0.43 -2.99
N GLY A 70 10.14 1.69 -2.96
CA GLY A 70 9.47 2.74 -3.75
C GLY A 70 9.13 3.97 -2.93
N PHE A 71 8.59 4.96 -3.62
CA PHE A 71 8.20 6.25 -3.02
C PHE A 71 7.25 6.06 -1.84
N GLU A 72 6.22 5.26 -2.01
CA GLU A 72 5.21 5.03 -0.97
C GLU A 72 5.74 4.20 0.20
N ILE A 73 6.72 3.34 -0.04
CA ILE A 73 7.36 2.59 1.04
C ILE A 73 8.17 3.54 1.94
N ASP A 74 9.03 4.37 1.33
CA ASP A 74 9.81 5.36 2.07
C ASP A 74 8.89 6.40 2.76
N LEU A 75 7.80 6.82 2.10
CA LEU A 75 6.83 7.75 2.67
C LEU A 75 6.05 7.11 3.83
N ALA A 76 5.63 5.85 3.71
CA ALA A 76 4.95 5.13 4.78
C ALA A 76 5.83 5.00 6.02
N ASP A 77 7.10 4.64 5.84
CA ASP A 77 8.08 4.56 6.93
C ASP A 77 8.24 5.92 7.63
N ALA A 78 8.37 7.00 6.87
CA ALA A 78 8.49 8.36 7.42
C ALA A 78 7.19 8.81 8.15
N LEU A 79 6.02 8.57 7.56
CA LEU A 79 4.72 8.88 8.18
C LEU A 79 4.53 8.14 9.49
N CYS A 80 4.88 6.86 9.52
CA CYS A 80 4.73 6.02 10.70
C CYS A 80 5.68 6.45 11.82
N ALA A 81 6.92 6.79 11.48
CA ALA A 81 7.88 7.32 12.44
C ALA A 81 7.38 8.64 13.06
N GLU A 82 6.92 9.59 12.22
CA GLU A 82 6.37 10.87 12.66
C GLU A 82 5.12 10.72 13.52
N ALA A 83 4.20 9.81 13.12
CA ALA A 83 2.97 9.52 13.84
C ALA A 83 3.17 8.64 15.08
N LYS A 84 4.40 8.20 15.39
CA LYS A 84 4.75 7.27 16.48
C LYS A 84 3.94 5.96 16.38
N LEU A 85 3.90 5.38 15.19
CA LEU A 85 3.26 4.10 14.88
C LEU A 85 4.34 3.08 14.48
N LYS A 86 4.09 1.80 14.79
CA LYS A 86 4.87 0.68 14.26
C LYS A 86 4.15 0.15 13.03
N CYS A 87 4.69 0.39 11.84
CA CYS A 87 4.05 -0.01 10.60
C CYS A 87 4.72 -1.24 9.97
N GLU A 88 3.89 -2.04 9.31
CA GLU A 88 4.28 -3.11 8.42
C GLU A 88 3.63 -2.84 7.07
N VAL A 89 4.42 -2.71 6.00
CA VAL A 89 3.88 -2.60 4.65
C VAL A 89 3.80 -3.98 4.03
N ILE A 90 2.62 -4.34 3.52
CA ILE A 90 2.35 -5.66 2.94
C ILE A 90 1.88 -5.54 1.49
N SER A 91 2.23 -6.53 0.68
CA SER A 91 1.75 -6.62 -0.71
C SER A 91 0.34 -7.21 -0.77
N GLN A 92 -0.51 -6.61 -1.60
CA GLN A 92 -1.85 -7.06 -1.91
C GLN A 92 -2.14 -6.75 -3.38
N ASP A 93 -2.84 -7.63 -4.08
CA ASP A 93 -3.30 -7.36 -5.45
C ASP A 93 -4.29 -6.20 -5.47
N TRP A 94 -4.23 -5.39 -6.53
CA TRP A 94 -4.99 -4.15 -6.69
C TRP A 94 -6.48 -4.29 -6.40
N ASP A 95 -7.15 -5.25 -7.04
CA ASP A 95 -8.61 -5.47 -6.87
C ASP A 95 -8.97 -5.94 -5.44
N GLY A 96 -8.01 -6.45 -4.68
CA GLY A 96 -8.17 -6.88 -3.30
C GLY A 96 -7.99 -5.78 -2.26
N LEU A 97 -7.47 -4.59 -2.65
CA LEU A 97 -7.10 -3.53 -1.69
C LEU A 97 -8.31 -3.00 -0.90
N ILE A 98 -9.33 -2.48 -1.55
CA ILE A 98 -10.51 -1.93 -0.84
C ILE A 98 -11.28 -3.04 -0.09
N PRO A 99 -11.60 -4.19 -0.71
CA PRO A 99 -12.24 -5.29 0.02
C PRO A 99 -11.47 -5.77 1.26
N GLY A 100 -10.15 -5.85 1.16
CA GLY A 100 -9.30 -6.25 2.28
C GLY A 100 -9.27 -5.22 3.41
N LEU A 101 -9.29 -3.92 3.09
CA LEU A 101 -9.41 -2.84 4.08
C LEU A 101 -10.75 -2.89 4.82
N GLN A 102 -11.85 -3.10 4.10
CA GLN A 102 -13.18 -3.27 4.67
C GLN A 102 -13.28 -4.52 5.55
N ALA A 103 -12.63 -5.61 5.14
CA ALA A 103 -12.53 -6.85 5.93
C ALA A 103 -11.49 -6.77 7.07
N GLN A 104 -10.91 -5.59 7.34
CA GLN A 104 -9.94 -5.33 8.41
C GLN A 104 -8.65 -6.19 8.34
N LYS A 105 -8.26 -6.65 7.14
CA LYS A 105 -7.01 -7.38 6.94
C LYS A 105 -5.79 -6.48 7.18
N TYR A 106 -5.95 -5.18 7.01
CA TYR A 106 -4.98 -4.11 7.27
C TYR A 106 -5.70 -2.81 7.65
N ASN A 107 -4.92 -1.79 8.00
CA ASN A 107 -5.45 -0.55 8.57
C ASN A 107 -5.55 0.57 7.53
N ALA A 108 -4.67 0.56 6.52
CA ALA A 108 -4.59 1.59 5.49
C ALA A 108 -4.13 1.02 4.15
N ILE A 109 -4.36 1.77 3.07
CA ILE A 109 -3.86 1.49 1.72
C ILE A 109 -3.01 2.67 1.27
N MET A 110 -1.78 2.38 0.80
CA MET A 110 -0.92 3.30 0.07
C MET A 110 -0.45 2.59 -1.21
N ALA A 111 -1.10 2.83 -2.33
CA ALA A 111 -0.92 2.07 -3.57
C ALA A 111 -1.24 2.92 -4.82
N GLY A 112 -0.80 4.18 -4.86
CA GLY A 112 -1.16 5.09 -5.94
C GLY A 112 -2.67 5.31 -6.07
N MET A 113 -3.41 5.15 -4.98
CA MET A 113 -4.87 5.14 -5.04
C MET A 113 -5.45 6.55 -5.13
N SER A 114 -6.09 6.84 -6.26
CA SER A 114 -6.81 8.09 -6.48
C SER A 114 -8.00 8.23 -5.54
N ASP A 115 -8.14 9.41 -4.95
CA ASP A 115 -9.27 9.83 -4.13
C ASP A 115 -10.44 10.22 -5.03
N THR A 116 -11.31 9.27 -5.33
CA THR A 116 -12.48 9.49 -6.18
C THR A 116 -13.78 9.50 -5.39
N ALA A 117 -14.79 10.22 -5.93
CA ALA A 117 -16.12 10.24 -5.32
C ALA A 117 -16.73 8.82 -5.19
N GLU A 118 -16.42 7.92 -6.12
CA GLU A 118 -16.90 6.54 -6.08
C GLU A 118 -16.25 5.77 -4.93
N ARG A 119 -14.93 5.86 -4.79
CA ARG A 119 -14.19 5.21 -3.70
C ARG A 119 -14.57 5.79 -2.33
N ARG A 120 -14.85 7.11 -2.26
CA ARG A 120 -15.32 7.76 -1.02
C ARG A 120 -16.66 7.24 -0.51
N LYS A 121 -17.44 6.55 -1.30
CA LYS A 121 -18.67 5.89 -0.82
C LYS A 121 -18.39 4.74 0.14
N VAL A 122 -17.22 4.12 0.05
CA VAL A 122 -16.90 2.89 0.79
C VAL A 122 -15.62 2.98 1.63
N VAL A 123 -14.76 3.97 1.39
CA VAL A 123 -13.56 4.28 2.17
C VAL A 123 -13.45 5.78 2.43
N ALA A 124 -12.58 6.18 3.35
CA ALA A 124 -12.19 7.57 3.56
C ALA A 124 -10.74 7.78 3.12
N PHE A 125 -10.36 9.02 2.87
CA PHE A 125 -9.02 9.38 2.42
C PHE A 125 -8.37 10.41 3.34
N SER A 126 -7.04 10.33 3.46
CA SER A 126 -6.22 11.38 4.06
C SER A 126 -6.18 12.62 3.16
N ASP A 127 -5.47 13.65 3.61
CA ASP A 127 -4.99 14.69 2.71
C ASP A 127 -4.12 14.07 1.61
N PRO A 128 -4.15 14.62 0.37
CA PRO A 128 -3.40 14.06 -0.73
C PRO A 128 -1.89 14.23 -0.54
N TYR A 129 -1.14 13.19 -0.89
CA TYR A 129 0.31 13.23 -0.91
C TYR A 129 0.89 13.36 -2.31
N PHE A 130 0.12 13.12 -3.37
CA PHE A 130 0.60 13.24 -4.75
C PHE A 130 -0.52 13.75 -5.66
N THR A 131 -0.15 14.48 -6.74
CA THR A 131 -1.06 14.88 -7.82
C THR A 131 -0.66 14.13 -9.08
N ASN A 132 -1.63 13.50 -9.74
CA ASN A 132 -1.41 12.64 -10.88
C ASN A 132 -2.08 13.19 -12.14
N ASN A 133 -1.53 12.84 -13.28
CA ASN A 133 -2.12 12.99 -14.60
C ASN A 133 -2.14 11.63 -15.29
N LEU A 134 -2.98 11.45 -16.29
CA LEU A 134 -2.92 10.30 -17.17
C LEU A 134 -2.10 10.61 -18.43
N VAL A 135 -1.48 9.58 -18.98
CA VAL A 135 -0.82 9.63 -20.29
C VAL A 135 -1.24 8.43 -21.13
N VAL A 136 -1.25 8.64 -22.44
CA VAL A 136 -1.34 7.55 -23.41
C VAL A 136 0.06 7.28 -23.92
N ILE A 137 0.49 6.04 -23.92
CA ILE A 137 1.77 5.61 -24.49
C ILE A 137 1.55 4.66 -25.65
N GLY A 138 2.47 4.69 -26.61
CA GLY A 138 2.44 3.85 -27.80
C GLY A 138 3.78 3.80 -28.50
N LYS A 139 3.89 3.00 -29.55
CA LYS A 139 5.12 2.77 -30.29
C LYS A 139 5.63 4.07 -30.93
N LYS A 140 6.93 4.32 -30.88
CA LYS A 140 7.56 5.50 -31.53
C LYS A 140 7.31 5.51 -33.02
N GLY A 141 7.14 6.73 -33.58
CA GLY A 141 6.98 6.93 -35.03
C GLY A 141 5.64 6.46 -35.60
N VAL A 142 4.72 5.95 -34.77
CA VAL A 142 3.35 5.65 -35.19
C VAL A 142 2.50 6.90 -34.94
N GLU A 143 2.20 7.64 -36.00
CA GLU A 143 1.42 8.88 -35.92
C GLU A 143 -0.07 8.60 -35.65
N LYS A 144 -0.46 8.46 -34.42
CA LYS A 144 -1.83 8.75 -33.95
C LYS A 144 -1.76 9.13 -32.50
N GLY A 145 -2.05 10.40 -32.25
CA GLY A 145 -1.97 10.97 -30.91
C GLY A 145 -3.11 10.52 -30.00
N ALA A 146 -3.02 10.89 -28.73
CA ALA A 146 -4.00 10.61 -27.68
C ALA A 146 -5.43 11.14 -27.96
N HIS A 147 -5.62 11.82 -29.08
CA HIS A 147 -6.92 12.39 -29.46
C HIS A 147 -7.75 11.49 -30.37
N ASP A 148 -7.16 10.43 -30.96
CA ASP A 148 -7.88 9.49 -31.83
C ASP A 148 -7.54 8.03 -31.45
N LEU A 149 -8.24 7.53 -30.45
CA LEU A 149 -8.15 6.12 -30.01
C LEU A 149 -9.19 5.24 -30.73
N ALA A 150 -9.95 5.79 -31.69
CA ALA A 150 -11.00 5.06 -32.37
C ALA A 150 -10.44 3.85 -33.12
N GLY A 151 -11.03 2.68 -32.90
CA GLY A 151 -10.62 1.40 -33.49
C GLY A 151 -9.28 0.86 -33.00
N LYS A 152 -8.66 1.50 -31.98
CA LYS A 152 -7.41 1.04 -31.37
C LYS A 152 -7.69 0.13 -30.19
N SER A 153 -6.86 -0.89 -30.02
CA SER A 153 -6.78 -1.66 -28.79
C SER A 153 -5.95 -0.89 -27.75
N VAL A 154 -6.56 -0.57 -26.60
CA VAL A 154 -5.92 0.25 -25.57
C VAL A 154 -5.86 -0.50 -24.26
N GLY A 155 -4.63 -0.77 -23.80
CA GLY A 155 -4.38 -1.40 -22.50
C GLY A 155 -4.60 -0.44 -21.33
N ALA A 156 -5.12 -0.94 -20.23
CA ALA A 156 -5.16 -0.26 -18.93
C ALA A 156 -5.23 -1.28 -17.81
N GLN A 157 -4.76 -0.93 -16.62
CA GLN A 157 -5.05 -1.74 -15.45
C GLN A 157 -6.51 -1.56 -15.06
N ARG A 158 -7.23 -2.67 -14.76
CA ARG A 158 -8.65 -2.62 -14.39
C ARG A 158 -8.87 -1.85 -13.08
N SER A 159 -10.10 -1.38 -12.88
CA SER A 159 -10.53 -0.70 -11.64
C SER A 159 -9.71 0.55 -11.29
N THR A 160 -9.05 1.17 -12.29
CA THR A 160 -8.27 2.41 -12.16
C THR A 160 -8.98 3.60 -12.80
N THR A 161 -8.60 4.82 -12.41
CA THR A 161 -9.07 6.06 -13.04
C THR A 161 -8.72 6.12 -14.52
N ALA A 162 -7.61 5.50 -14.92
CA ALA A 162 -7.20 5.40 -16.33
C ALA A 162 -8.19 4.53 -17.13
N ALA A 163 -8.60 3.37 -16.61
CA ALA A 163 -9.58 2.51 -17.26
C ALA A 163 -10.96 3.17 -17.34
N GLU A 164 -11.39 3.86 -16.28
CA GLU A 164 -12.65 4.60 -16.25
C GLU A 164 -12.64 5.75 -17.25
N TYR A 165 -11.53 6.51 -17.31
CA TYR A 165 -11.36 7.59 -18.27
C TYR A 165 -11.40 7.09 -19.71
N LEU A 166 -10.72 5.97 -20.00
CA LEU A 166 -10.76 5.31 -21.31
C LEU A 166 -12.19 4.96 -21.72
N ALA A 167 -12.92 4.27 -20.86
CA ALA A 167 -14.29 3.84 -21.14
C ALA A 167 -15.24 5.03 -21.38
N LYS A 168 -15.11 6.09 -20.60
CA LYS A 168 -15.97 7.27 -20.66
C LYS A 168 -15.68 8.17 -21.87
N ASN A 169 -14.40 8.43 -22.15
CA ASN A 169 -14.01 9.47 -23.10
C ASN A 169 -13.65 8.92 -24.49
N PHE A 170 -13.35 7.62 -24.59
CA PHE A 170 -12.99 6.97 -25.85
C PHE A 170 -13.87 5.73 -26.15
N PRO A 171 -15.19 5.91 -26.30
CA PRO A 171 -16.12 4.77 -26.46
C PRO A 171 -15.91 3.99 -27.77
N LYS A 172 -15.13 4.53 -28.72
CA LYS A 172 -14.77 3.85 -29.99
C LYS A 172 -13.44 3.09 -29.90
N ALA A 173 -12.72 3.18 -28.79
CA ALA A 173 -11.55 2.35 -28.52
C ALA A 173 -11.99 0.95 -28.09
N THR A 174 -11.09 -0.03 -28.23
CA THR A 174 -11.28 -1.38 -27.69
C THR A 174 -10.43 -1.54 -26.44
N PRO A 175 -11.01 -1.43 -25.22
CA PRO A 175 -10.23 -1.54 -24.00
C PRO A 175 -9.77 -2.99 -23.79
N LYS A 176 -8.52 -3.14 -23.33
CA LYS A 176 -7.92 -4.38 -22.85
C LYS A 176 -7.53 -4.15 -21.38
N LEU A 177 -8.26 -4.77 -20.46
CA LEU A 177 -8.08 -4.56 -19.03
C LEU A 177 -7.27 -5.69 -18.41
N TYR A 178 -6.27 -5.32 -17.60
CA TYR A 178 -5.29 -6.21 -17.00
C TYR A 178 -5.36 -6.16 -15.47
N ASP A 179 -4.97 -7.24 -14.81
CA ASP A 179 -4.91 -7.30 -13.34
C ASP A 179 -3.80 -6.39 -12.79
N THR A 180 -2.68 -6.29 -13.52
CA THR A 180 -1.53 -5.49 -13.13
C THR A 180 -1.10 -4.56 -14.25
N GLN A 181 -0.44 -3.47 -13.88
CA GLN A 181 0.18 -2.53 -14.80
C GLN A 181 1.24 -3.23 -15.67
N ASP A 182 2.05 -4.12 -15.09
CA ASP A 182 3.09 -4.87 -15.80
C ASP A 182 2.52 -5.73 -16.91
N ASN A 183 1.37 -6.38 -16.70
CA ASN A 183 0.71 -7.17 -17.75
C ASN A 183 0.24 -6.28 -18.91
N ALA A 184 -0.21 -5.07 -18.64
CA ALA A 184 -0.56 -4.10 -19.68
C ALA A 184 0.67 -3.67 -20.49
N TYR A 185 1.82 -3.44 -19.85
CA TYR A 185 3.08 -3.15 -20.56
C TYR A 185 3.56 -4.32 -21.41
N LEU A 186 3.47 -5.56 -20.93
CA LEU A 186 3.83 -6.76 -21.69
C LEU A 186 3.00 -6.89 -22.99
N ASP A 187 1.72 -6.56 -22.92
CA ASP A 187 0.85 -6.61 -24.08
C ASP A 187 1.12 -5.46 -25.06
N LEU A 188 1.45 -4.28 -24.55
CA LEU A 188 1.91 -3.16 -25.39
C LEU A 188 3.24 -3.50 -26.08
N GLU A 189 4.21 -4.04 -25.34
CA GLU A 189 5.53 -4.43 -25.86
C GLU A 189 5.42 -5.47 -26.99
N SER A 190 4.56 -6.48 -26.79
CA SER A 190 4.33 -7.54 -27.78
C SER A 190 3.45 -7.15 -28.96
N GLY A 191 2.86 -5.94 -28.94
CA GLY A 191 1.95 -5.45 -29.97
C GLY A 191 0.53 -6.06 -29.91
N ARG A 192 0.15 -6.71 -28.80
CA ARG A 192 -1.23 -7.18 -28.57
C ARG A 192 -2.19 -6.04 -28.22
N THR A 193 -1.64 -4.91 -27.75
CA THR A 193 -2.34 -3.63 -27.72
C THR A 193 -1.61 -2.59 -28.55
N ASP A 194 -2.34 -1.69 -29.19
CA ASP A 194 -1.77 -0.58 -29.97
C ASP A 194 -1.22 0.52 -29.07
N LEU A 195 -1.94 0.78 -27.97
CA LEU A 195 -1.71 1.85 -27.02
C LEU A 195 -1.96 1.37 -25.60
N MET A 196 -1.53 2.15 -24.63
CA MET A 196 -1.85 1.99 -23.22
C MET A 196 -2.13 3.35 -22.61
N ILE A 197 -3.15 3.43 -21.74
CA ILE A 197 -3.41 4.58 -20.89
C ILE A 197 -3.05 4.22 -19.44
N SER A 198 -2.37 5.14 -18.76
CA SER A 198 -1.83 4.92 -17.41
C SER A 198 -1.58 6.24 -16.71
N ASP A 199 -1.35 6.17 -15.41
CA ASP A 199 -0.77 7.24 -14.62
C ASP A 199 0.58 7.68 -15.19
N SER A 200 0.85 8.99 -15.15
CA SER A 200 2.02 9.57 -15.81
C SER A 200 3.34 9.08 -15.21
N ALA A 201 3.48 9.05 -13.89
CA ALA A 201 4.76 8.67 -13.27
C ALA A 201 5.16 7.21 -13.54
N PRO A 202 4.28 6.20 -13.41
CA PRO A 202 4.59 4.83 -13.84
C PRO A 202 4.91 4.71 -15.32
N ALA A 203 4.14 5.34 -16.19
CA ALA A 203 4.38 5.30 -17.63
C ALA A 203 5.76 5.90 -18.00
N LEU A 204 6.08 7.08 -17.46
CA LEU A 204 7.36 7.73 -17.68
C LEU A 204 8.54 6.94 -17.12
N SER A 205 8.35 6.27 -15.99
CA SER A 205 9.35 5.37 -15.42
C SER A 205 9.60 4.16 -16.32
N TRP A 206 8.53 3.54 -16.83
CA TRP A 206 8.64 2.42 -17.76
C TRP A 206 9.32 2.80 -19.07
N LEU A 207 9.01 3.99 -19.64
CA LEU A 207 9.65 4.50 -20.87
C LEU A 207 11.17 4.65 -20.74
N LYS A 208 11.71 4.76 -19.52
CA LYS A 208 13.16 4.82 -19.29
C LYS A 208 13.83 3.44 -19.25
N THR A 209 13.06 2.37 -19.12
CA THR A 209 13.60 1.00 -19.16
C THR A 209 14.01 0.60 -20.57
N ALA A 210 14.87 -0.42 -20.69
CA ALA A 210 15.24 -0.97 -21.99
C ALA A 210 14.02 -1.39 -22.85
N LYS A 211 12.97 -1.90 -22.19
CA LYS A 211 11.71 -2.30 -22.83
C LYS A 211 10.89 -1.10 -23.33
N GLY A 212 10.89 -0.01 -22.57
CA GLY A 212 10.17 1.21 -22.89
C GLY A 212 10.81 2.07 -23.97
N GLN A 213 12.10 1.87 -24.30
CA GLN A 213 12.82 2.74 -25.26
C GLN A 213 12.21 2.81 -26.67
N GLY A 214 11.46 1.78 -27.08
CA GLY A 214 10.73 1.74 -28.35
C GLY A 214 9.40 2.49 -28.35
N PHE A 215 9.02 3.10 -27.23
CA PHE A 215 7.72 3.72 -27.00
C PHE A 215 7.87 5.19 -26.60
N GLU A 216 6.77 5.93 -26.65
CA GLU A 216 6.71 7.36 -26.32
C GLU A 216 5.31 7.74 -25.82
N VAL A 217 5.21 8.86 -25.14
CA VAL A 217 3.93 9.49 -24.81
C VAL A 217 3.26 10.00 -26.09
N LYS A 218 1.99 9.69 -26.26
CA LYS A 218 1.17 10.12 -27.38
C LYS A 218 0.29 11.30 -26.96
N GLY A 219 0.61 12.49 -27.47
CA GLY A 219 -0.09 13.73 -27.12
C GLY A 219 0.34 14.33 -25.78
N GLN A 220 -0.49 15.19 -25.23
CA GLN A 220 -0.24 15.86 -23.95
C GLN A 220 -0.77 15.03 -22.79
N PRO A 221 -0.20 15.19 -21.60
CA PRO A 221 -0.77 14.61 -20.38
C PRO A 221 -2.23 15.04 -20.19
N ILE A 222 -3.05 14.12 -19.74
CA ILE A 222 -4.48 14.32 -19.52
C ILE A 222 -4.67 14.67 -18.04
N ASN A 223 -5.00 15.93 -17.78
CA ASN A 223 -5.32 16.38 -16.42
C ASN A 223 -6.77 15.99 -16.09
N ILE A 224 -6.93 15.18 -15.06
CA ILE A 224 -8.23 14.75 -14.50
C ILE A 224 -8.43 15.22 -13.06
N ASP A 225 -7.60 16.17 -12.61
CA ASP A 225 -7.53 16.65 -11.21
C ASP A 225 -7.37 15.51 -10.18
N ASP A 226 -6.61 14.51 -10.56
CA ASP A 226 -6.41 13.30 -9.77
C ASP A 226 -5.51 13.54 -8.57
N LYS A 227 -5.99 13.19 -7.39
CA LYS A 227 -5.30 13.29 -6.11
C LYS A 227 -5.10 11.90 -5.52
N ILE A 228 -3.87 11.53 -5.28
CA ILE A 228 -3.51 10.27 -4.64
C ILE A 228 -3.40 10.49 -3.14
N ALA A 229 -4.08 9.66 -2.36
CA ALA A 229 -4.17 9.79 -0.90
C ALA A 229 -4.16 8.40 -0.22
N ILE A 230 -3.94 8.39 1.09
CA ILE A 230 -4.02 7.16 1.89
C ILE A 230 -5.49 6.82 2.08
N ALA A 231 -5.89 5.60 1.67
CA ALA A 231 -7.25 5.14 1.92
C ALA A 231 -7.35 4.41 3.27
N LEU A 232 -8.40 4.73 4.01
CA LEU A 232 -8.70 4.17 5.33
C LEU A 232 -10.19 3.80 5.40
N ARG A 233 -10.59 3.09 6.44
CA ARG A 233 -12.03 2.87 6.68
C ARG A 233 -12.73 4.18 7.01
N GLN A 234 -14.03 4.22 6.79
CA GLN A 234 -14.85 5.37 7.19
C GLN A 234 -14.69 5.64 8.69
N ASN A 235 -14.53 6.92 9.06
CA ASN A 235 -14.37 7.38 10.44
C ASN A 235 -13.14 6.81 11.18
N ASP A 236 -12.12 6.31 10.49
CA ASP A 236 -10.92 5.78 11.11
C ASP A 236 -10.08 6.93 11.70
N PRO A 237 -9.73 6.90 13.03
CA PRO A 237 -8.97 7.95 13.67
C PRO A 237 -7.54 8.09 13.14
N LEU A 238 -7.02 7.10 12.40
CA LEU A 238 -5.69 7.18 11.77
C LEU A 238 -5.63 8.28 10.70
N ILE A 239 -6.75 8.70 10.10
CA ILE A 239 -6.79 9.79 9.13
C ILE A 239 -6.13 11.05 9.70
N GLY A 240 -6.55 11.48 10.89
CA GLY A 240 -5.99 12.65 11.55
C GLY A 240 -4.50 12.50 11.89
N LYS A 241 -4.07 11.30 12.29
CA LYS A 241 -2.66 11.03 12.55
C LYS A 241 -1.80 11.12 11.29
N PHE A 242 -2.26 10.51 10.19
CA PHE A 242 -1.55 10.56 8.91
C PHE A 242 -1.54 11.97 8.32
N ASN A 243 -2.63 12.74 8.41
CA ASN A 243 -2.66 14.12 7.95
C ASN A 243 -1.69 15.00 8.73
N THR A 244 -1.66 14.87 10.07
CA THR A 244 -0.70 15.61 10.92
C THR A 244 0.74 15.24 10.57
N ALA A 245 1.03 13.95 10.42
CA ALA A 245 2.36 13.48 10.05
C ALA A 245 2.76 13.97 8.65
N LEU A 246 1.86 13.89 7.66
CA LEU A 246 2.13 14.35 6.30
C LEU A 246 2.44 15.86 6.26
N ALA A 247 1.68 16.66 7.01
CA ALA A 247 1.92 18.10 7.14
C ALA A 247 3.31 18.38 7.76
N ALA A 248 3.69 17.65 8.81
CA ALA A 248 5.00 17.77 9.43
C ALA A 248 6.14 17.37 8.48
N LEU A 249 6.00 16.26 7.73
CA LEU A 249 7.01 15.83 6.75
C LEU A 249 7.17 16.82 5.59
N LYS A 250 6.09 17.47 5.16
CA LYS A 250 6.15 18.56 4.17
C LYS A 250 6.85 19.79 4.75
N ALA A 251 6.51 20.18 5.97
CA ALA A 251 7.08 21.36 6.62
C ALA A 251 8.59 21.23 6.92
N ASN A 252 9.07 20.04 7.27
CA ASN A 252 10.48 19.79 7.59
C ASN A 252 11.34 19.36 6.37
N GLY A 253 10.76 19.30 5.17
CA GLY A 253 11.43 18.94 3.92
C GLY A 253 11.71 17.44 3.74
N THR A 254 11.25 16.58 4.63
CA THR A 254 11.44 15.11 4.49
C THR A 254 10.64 14.58 3.30
N TYR A 255 9.41 15.05 3.12
CA TYR A 255 8.58 14.71 1.96
C TYR A 255 9.30 15.07 0.65
N ASP A 256 9.87 16.26 0.54
CA ASP A 256 10.55 16.73 -0.67
C ASP A 256 11.77 15.87 -0.99
N LYS A 257 12.56 15.49 0.02
CA LYS A 257 13.71 14.59 -0.15
C LYS A 257 13.29 13.22 -0.68
N ILE A 258 12.22 12.64 -0.12
CA ILE A 258 11.68 11.36 -0.58
C ILE A 258 11.15 11.51 -2.01
N SER A 259 10.36 12.54 -2.29
CA SER A 259 9.81 12.80 -3.62
C SER A 259 10.92 12.98 -4.66
N GLN A 260 11.95 13.76 -4.35
CA GLN A 260 13.09 14.00 -5.22
C GLN A 260 13.83 12.71 -5.59
N LYS A 261 14.00 11.79 -4.65
CA LYS A 261 14.65 10.49 -4.87
C LYS A 261 14.00 9.69 -6.01
N TYR A 262 12.68 9.78 -6.18
CA TYR A 262 11.93 8.94 -7.11
C TYR A 262 11.45 9.65 -8.37
N PHE A 263 11.28 10.97 -8.32
CA PHE A 263 10.63 11.74 -9.38
C PHE A 263 11.51 12.84 -9.99
N ALA A 264 12.73 13.08 -9.47
CA ALA A 264 13.58 14.16 -9.98
C ALA A 264 13.86 14.07 -11.48
N ASP A 265 14.03 12.85 -11.98
CA ASP A 265 14.35 12.59 -13.38
C ASP A 265 13.12 12.41 -14.27
N LEU A 266 11.90 12.45 -13.73
CA LEU A 266 10.70 12.35 -14.55
C LEU A 266 10.37 13.72 -15.17
N PRO A 267 9.93 13.79 -16.44
CA PRO A 267 9.43 15.01 -17.03
C PRO A 267 8.27 15.59 -16.20
N LYS A 268 8.32 16.92 -16.01
CA LYS A 268 7.27 17.66 -15.28
C LYS A 268 6.09 17.93 -16.20
#